data_224a3a91320b9fa9fc6d021779bc56ff
#
_entry.id   224a3a91320b9fa9fc6d021779bc56ff
#
_cell.length_a   1.000
_cell.length_b   1.000
_cell.length_c   1.000
_cell.angle_alpha   90.00
_cell.angle_beta   90.00
_cell.angle_gamma   90.00
#
_symmetry.space_group_name_H-M   'P 1'
#
loop_
_entity.id
_entity.type
_entity.pdbx_description
1 polymer ?
#
loop_
_entity_poly.entity_id
_entity_poly.type
_entity_poly.pdbx_seq_one_letter_code
_entity_poly.pdbx_strand_id
1 'polypeptide(L)'
;FSVAIILSCSPKQESILLENPMFATEPVENAGLDSIGFLMRKHVIIVTVKEKNEIHVYGAMNGKFKKSIKRENAFPNGVTTINDQFVLVTERDNKQVAVFDSSMNFLGTFGNNELRSPYGITFYKRDDKSYKVLVTDSYEYNNPRKDRILSWDFTIEDGGFSVGPVSIL
;
A
#
# COMPACT_ATOMS: atom_id res chain seq x y z
N PHE A 1 -21.36 9.73 1.21
CA PHE A 1 -20.22 10.67 1.28
C PHE A 1 -19.16 10.23 0.28
N SER A 2 -18.92 11.03 -0.76
CA SER A 2 -17.91 10.75 -1.76
C SER A 2 -16.61 11.44 -1.35
N VAL A 3 -15.53 10.67 -1.20
CA VAL A 3 -14.17 11.18 -1.01
C VAL A 3 -13.53 11.24 -2.40
N ALA A 4 -13.23 12.44 -2.86
CA ALA A 4 -12.45 12.62 -4.08
C ALA A 4 -11.00 12.96 -3.70
N ILE A 5 -10.07 12.14 -4.12
CA ILE A 5 -8.64 12.36 -3.97
C ILE A 5 -8.08 12.64 -5.37
N ILE A 6 -7.49 13.81 -5.53
CA ILE A 6 -6.82 14.17 -6.78
C ILE A 6 -5.36 13.76 -6.65
N LEU A 7 -4.97 12.76 -7.40
CA LEU A 7 -3.57 12.37 -7.60
C LEU A 7 -3.09 13.02 -8.89
N SER A 8 -2.25 14.06 -8.80
CA SER A 8 -1.62 14.62 -10.00
C SER A 8 -0.25 14.02 -10.20
N CYS A 9 -0.08 13.35 -11.31
CA CYS A 9 1.17 12.68 -11.70
C CYS A 9 1.86 13.39 -12.89
N SER A 10 1.66 14.71 -13.07
CA SER A 10 2.34 15.48 -14.11
C SER A 10 2.36 16.98 -13.80
N PRO A 11 3.46 17.71 -14.12
CA PRO A 11 3.60 19.12 -13.81
C PRO A 11 2.75 20.08 -14.68
N LYS A 12 1.82 19.58 -15.47
CA LYS A 12 0.97 20.39 -16.37
C LYS A 12 -0.50 19.96 -16.45
N GLN A 13 -1.03 19.29 -15.44
CA GLN A 13 -2.47 19.07 -15.39
C GLN A 13 -3.12 20.15 -14.54
N GLU A 14 -3.95 20.99 -15.17
CA GLU A 14 -4.85 21.88 -14.46
C GLU A 14 -5.69 21.05 -13.49
N SER A 15 -5.60 21.40 -12.22
CA SER A 15 -6.42 20.79 -11.19
C SER A 15 -7.89 21.03 -11.50
N ILE A 16 -8.66 19.98 -11.73
CA ILE A 16 -10.12 20.09 -11.70
C ILE A 16 -10.48 20.35 -10.23
N LEU A 17 -10.70 21.61 -9.90
CA LEU A 17 -11.25 22.01 -8.61
C LEU A 17 -12.70 21.50 -8.59
N LEU A 18 -12.96 20.46 -7.83
CA LEU A 18 -14.32 20.13 -7.45
C LEU A 18 -14.84 21.29 -6.60
N GLU A 19 -15.96 21.89 -7.00
CA GLU A 19 -16.63 22.88 -6.19
C GLU A 19 -16.91 22.29 -4.80
N ASN A 20 -16.30 22.86 -3.77
CA ASN A 20 -16.35 22.42 -2.37
C ASN A 20 -15.71 21.02 -2.08
N PRO A 21 -14.40 20.84 -2.23
CA PRO A 21 -13.77 19.65 -1.69
C PRO A 21 -13.98 19.62 -0.15
N MET A 22 -14.47 18.50 0.36
CA MET A 22 -14.66 18.34 1.80
C MET A 22 -13.35 18.49 2.58
N PHE A 23 -12.23 18.22 1.96
CA PHE A 23 -10.89 18.54 2.43
C PHE A 23 -9.88 18.37 1.27
N ALA A 24 -8.77 19.08 1.37
CA ALA A 24 -7.60 18.88 0.53
C ALA A 24 -6.39 18.59 1.43
N THR A 25 -5.53 17.69 1.02
CA THR A 25 -4.22 17.52 1.66
C THR A 25 -3.27 18.60 1.12
N GLU A 26 -2.35 19.08 1.93
CA GLU A 26 -1.26 19.92 1.44
C GLU A 26 -0.49 19.17 0.35
N PRO A 27 -0.13 19.85 -0.75
CA PRO A 27 0.66 19.24 -1.80
C PRO A 27 1.97 18.68 -1.24
N VAL A 28 2.28 17.44 -1.54
CA VAL A 28 3.58 16.85 -1.19
C VAL A 28 4.49 17.05 -2.40
N GLU A 29 5.33 18.08 -2.34
CA GLU A 29 6.25 18.38 -3.45
C GLU A 29 7.23 17.24 -3.71
N ASN A 30 7.45 16.93 -4.98
CA ASN A 30 8.37 15.90 -5.46
C ASN A 30 8.15 14.52 -4.81
N ALA A 31 6.92 14.21 -4.45
CA ALA A 31 6.56 12.91 -3.91
C ALA A 31 5.84 12.12 -5.00
N GLY A 32 6.43 11.06 -5.44
CA GLY A 32 5.73 10.07 -6.26
C GLY A 32 4.70 9.36 -5.37
N LEU A 33 3.48 9.94 -5.27
CA LEU A 33 2.34 9.25 -4.66
C LEU A 33 1.94 8.09 -5.57
N ASP A 34 1.81 6.88 -5.02
CA ASP A 34 1.59 5.70 -5.85
C ASP A 34 0.31 4.96 -5.50
N SER A 35 0.03 4.76 -4.23
CA SER A 35 -1.12 3.97 -3.80
C SER A 35 -1.72 4.48 -2.50
N ILE A 36 -2.99 4.13 -2.29
CA ILE A 36 -3.75 4.56 -1.12
C ILE A 36 -4.48 3.37 -0.49
N GLY A 37 -4.39 3.27 0.84
CA GLY A 37 -5.14 2.33 1.67
C GLY A 37 -5.97 3.06 2.72
N PHE A 38 -6.96 2.37 3.28
CA PHE A 38 -7.87 2.94 4.26
C PHE A 38 -8.09 2.00 5.45
N LEU A 39 -7.85 2.49 6.66
CA LEU A 39 -8.22 1.81 7.91
C LEU A 39 -9.51 2.43 8.45
N MET A 40 -10.62 1.75 8.24
CA MET A 40 -11.96 2.27 8.55
C MET A 40 -12.14 2.58 10.03
N ARG A 41 -11.83 1.63 10.92
CA ARG A 41 -12.01 1.81 12.37
C ARG A 41 -11.11 2.89 12.96
N LYS A 42 -9.96 3.15 12.35
CA LYS A 42 -9.02 4.20 12.79
C LYS A 42 -9.31 5.55 12.12
N HIS A 43 -10.18 5.60 11.12
CA HIS A 43 -10.45 6.78 10.30
C HIS A 43 -9.16 7.41 9.78
N VAL A 44 -8.28 6.59 9.19
CA VAL A 44 -7.03 7.05 8.60
C VAL A 44 -6.86 6.56 7.17
N ILE A 45 -6.22 7.40 6.38
CA ILE A 45 -5.78 7.13 5.02
C ILE A 45 -4.27 6.88 5.08
N ILE A 46 -3.81 5.85 4.37
CA ILE A 46 -2.42 5.48 4.25
C ILE A 46 -2.01 5.67 2.80
N VAL A 47 -0.92 6.38 2.57
CA VAL A 47 -0.43 6.71 1.23
C VAL A 47 1.03 6.32 1.10
N THR A 48 1.38 5.61 0.06
CA THR A 48 2.78 5.33 -0.27
C THR A 48 3.40 6.52 -1.01
N VAL A 49 4.59 6.92 -0.58
CA VAL A 49 5.34 8.06 -1.11
C VAL A 49 6.70 7.54 -1.58
N LYS A 50 6.71 6.97 -2.76
CA LYS A 50 7.82 6.15 -3.28
C LYS A 50 9.15 6.89 -3.37
N GLU A 51 9.16 8.11 -3.89
CA GLU A 51 10.39 8.89 -4.07
C GLU A 51 11.06 9.30 -2.75
N LYS A 52 10.29 9.30 -1.64
CA LYS A 52 10.79 9.60 -0.31
C LYS A 52 11.11 8.35 0.51
N ASN A 53 10.79 7.18 0.02
CA ASN A 53 10.83 5.94 0.79
C ASN A 53 10.00 6.01 2.08
N GLU A 54 8.82 6.60 2.00
CA GLU A 54 7.95 6.86 3.14
C GLU A 54 6.53 6.31 2.93
N ILE A 55 5.88 6.04 4.03
CA ILE A 55 4.44 5.75 4.10
C ILE A 55 3.82 6.85 4.95
N HIS A 56 2.90 7.63 4.38
CA HIS A 56 2.24 8.71 5.06
C HIS A 56 0.88 8.30 5.60
N VAL A 57 0.53 8.81 6.77
CA VAL A 57 -0.76 8.58 7.42
C VAL A 57 -1.48 9.90 7.59
N TYR A 58 -2.72 9.96 7.11
CA TYR A 58 -3.58 11.13 7.19
C TYR A 58 -4.88 10.81 7.92
N GLY A 59 -5.49 11.82 8.54
CA GLY A 59 -6.86 11.69 9.07
C GLY A 59 -7.88 11.64 7.94
N ALA A 60 -8.72 10.60 7.90
CA ALA A 60 -9.71 10.44 6.83
C ALA A 60 -10.81 11.51 6.86
N MET A 61 -11.12 12.06 8.03
CA MET A 61 -12.19 13.05 8.20
C MET A 61 -11.78 14.48 7.84
N ASN A 62 -10.49 14.78 7.86
CA ASN A 62 -10.02 16.17 7.72
C ASN A 62 -8.77 16.32 6.86
N GLY A 63 -8.27 15.25 6.25
CA GLY A 63 -7.08 15.25 5.41
C GLY A 63 -5.76 15.62 6.11
N LYS A 64 -5.77 15.86 7.44
CA LYS A 64 -4.59 16.30 8.14
C LYS A 64 -3.53 15.21 8.21
N PHE A 65 -2.31 15.58 7.88
CA PHE A 65 -1.14 14.74 8.08
C PHE A 65 -0.99 14.38 9.57
N LYS A 66 -0.74 13.09 9.84
CA LYS A 66 -0.53 12.59 11.20
C LYS A 66 0.90 12.16 11.45
N LYS A 67 1.47 11.37 10.55
CA LYS A 67 2.85 10.90 10.65
C LYS A 67 3.36 10.31 9.34
N SER A 68 4.67 10.20 9.20
CA SER A 68 5.33 9.38 8.20
C SER A 68 6.08 8.20 8.85
N ILE A 69 6.20 7.13 8.10
CA ILE A 69 7.03 5.98 8.44
C ILE A 69 8.08 5.85 7.34
N LYS A 70 9.34 6.05 7.70
CA LYS A 70 10.46 5.89 6.77
C LYS A 70 10.84 4.43 6.65
N ARG A 71 11.07 3.99 5.42
CA ARG A 71 11.50 2.64 5.08
C ARG A 71 12.72 2.73 4.17
N GLU A 72 13.89 2.35 4.68
CA GLU A 72 15.14 2.47 3.93
C GLU A 72 15.12 1.67 2.64
N ASN A 73 15.48 2.32 1.54
CA ASN A 73 15.57 1.73 0.19
C ASN A 73 14.33 0.94 -0.23
N ALA A 74 13.16 1.28 0.27
CA ALA A 74 11.96 0.46 0.08
C ALA A 74 11.27 0.70 -1.26
N PHE A 75 11.24 1.95 -1.72
CA PHE A 75 10.44 2.39 -2.86
C PHE A 75 9.01 1.81 -2.75
N PRO A 76 8.23 2.24 -1.75
CA PRO A 76 6.92 1.67 -1.48
C PRO A 76 5.93 2.01 -2.59
N ASN A 77 5.28 1.00 -3.16
CA ASN A 77 4.32 1.13 -4.25
C ASN A 77 2.88 0.88 -3.77
N GLY A 78 2.41 -0.35 -3.87
CA GLY A 78 1.05 -0.72 -3.52
C GLY A 78 0.81 -0.79 -2.02
N VAL A 79 -0.38 -0.43 -1.57
CA VAL A 79 -0.84 -0.60 -0.20
C VAL A 79 -2.24 -1.20 -0.15
N THR A 80 -2.47 -2.10 0.78
CA THR A 80 -3.79 -2.63 1.11
C THR A 80 -3.95 -2.86 2.61
N THR A 81 -5.18 -2.98 3.08
CA THR A 81 -5.46 -3.16 4.51
C THR A 81 -6.34 -4.38 4.73
N ILE A 82 -5.95 -5.26 5.62
CA ILE A 82 -6.69 -6.49 5.94
C ILE A 82 -7.38 -6.35 7.30
N ASN A 83 -8.69 -6.49 7.30
CA ASN A 83 -9.56 -6.55 8.49
C ASN A 83 -9.38 -5.38 9.48
N ASP A 84 -8.98 -4.20 9.01
CA ASP A 84 -8.62 -3.05 9.86
C ASP A 84 -7.53 -3.34 10.93
N GLN A 85 -6.81 -4.44 10.78
CA GLN A 85 -5.77 -4.88 11.71
C GLN A 85 -4.38 -4.78 11.11
N PHE A 86 -4.24 -5.07 9.83
CA PHE A 86 -2.96 -5.11 9.13
C PHE A 86 -2.95 -4.16 7.95
N VAL A 87 -1.79 -3.56 7.72
CA VAL A 87 -1.45 -2.79 6.53
C VAL A 87 -0.31 -3.51 5.82
N LEU A 88 -0.53 -3.85 4.55
CA LEU A 88 0.44 -4.51 3.71
C LEU A 88 0.93 -3.52 2.65
N VAL A 89 2.24 -3.38 2.52
CA VAL A 89 2.87 -2.46 1.57
C VAL A 89 3.89 -3.22 0.72
N THR A 90 3.77 -3.13 -0.60
CA THR A 90 4.81 -3.64 -1.48
C THR A 90 6.01 -2.70 -1.47
N GLU A 91 7.19 -3.24 -1.22
CA GLU A 91 8.47 -2.54 -1.25
C GLU A 91 9.28 -3.03 -2.45
N ARG A 92 9.28 -2.25 -3.54
CA ARG A 92 9.86 -2.67 -4.82
C ARG A 92 11.34 -3.00 -4.71
N ASP A 93 12.12 -2.07 -4.16
CA ASP A 93 13.57 -2.20 -4.16
C ASP A 93 14.05 -3.19 -3.08
N ASN A 94 13.28 -3.38 -2.02
CA ASN A 94 13.50 -4.44 -1.02
C ASN A 94 12.93 -5.80 -1.47
N LYS A 95 12.18 -5.86 -2.59
CA LYS A 95 11.62 -7.08 -3.19
C LYS A 95 10.75 -7.89 -2.20
N GLN A 96 9.88 -7.21 -1.47
CA GLN A 96 9.10 -7.81 -0.39
C GLN A 96 7.75 -7.13 -0.20
N VAL A 97 6.93 -7.72 0.63
CA VAL A 97 5.76 -7.09 1.23
C VAL A 97 6.05 -6.84 2.69
N ALA A 98 6.00 -5.59 3.11
CA ALA A 98 6.08 -5.19 4.52
C ALA A 98 4.70 -5.23 5.17
N VAL A 99 4.63 -5.75 6.39
CA VAL A 99 3.40 -5.88 7.18
C VAL A 99 3.50 -4.98 8.41
N PHE A 100 2.45 -4.19 8.62
CA PHE A 100 2.30 -3.31 9.78
C PHE A 100 0.99 -3.62 10.50
N ASP A 101 0.93 -3.30 11.79
CA ASP A 101 -0.33 -3.27 12.53
C ASP A 101 -1.17 -2.01 12.18
N SER A 102 -2.38 -1.93 12.72
CA SER A 102 -3.27 -0.77 12.52
C SER A 102 -2.75 0.54 13.15
N SER A 103 -1.72 0.49 13.97
CA SER A 103 -1.01 1.65 14.51
C SER A 103 0.24 2.00 13.71
N MET A 104 0.48 1.25 12.61
CA MET A 104 1.66 1.38 11.75
C MET A 104 2.97 1.01 12.43
N ASN A 105 2.94 0.09 13.38
CA ASN A 105 4.14 -0.58 13.87
C ASN A 105 4.52 -1.69 12.90
N PHE A 106 5.79 -1.78 12.56
CA PHE A 106 6.30 -2.81 11.68
C PHE A 106 6.27 -4.17 12.39
N LEU A 107 5.69 -5.18 11.73
CA LEU A 107 5.55 -6.54 12.25
C LEU A 107 6.46 -7.55 11.57
N GLY A 108 6.77 -7.37 10.29
CA GLY A 108 7.58 -8.31 9.53
C GLY A 108 7.42 -8.16 8.03
N THR A 109 7.96 -9.11 7.28
CA THR A 109 7.91 -9.12 5.81
C THR A 109 7.64 -10.53 5.28
N PHE A 110 7.19 -10.61 4.02
CA PHE A 110 7.15 -11.87 3.27
C PHE A 110 7.44 -11.62 1.78
N GLY A 111 7.67 -12.68 1.04
CA GLY A 111 7.93 -12.63 -0.40
C GLY A 111 9.37 -12.25 -0.78
N ASN A 112 10.29 -12.16 0.17
CA ASN A 112 11.66 -11.67 -0.03
C ASN A 112 12.50 -12.50 -1.04
N ASN A 113 12.18 -13.77 -1.20
CA ASN A 113 12.89 -14.67 -2.12
C ASN A 113 12.15 -14.86 -3.45
N GLU A 114 10.87 -14.53 -3.49
CA GLU A 114 9.96 -14.78 -4.59
C GLU A 114 9.71 -13.55 -5.45
N LEU A 115 9.61 -12.36 -4.81
CA LEU A 115 9.34 -11.09 -5.47
C LEU A 115 10.61 -10.51 -6.10
N ARG A 116 10.43 -9.81 -7.22
CA ARG A 116 11.51 -9.14 -7.97
C ARG A 116 11.31 -7.65 -8.08
N SER A 117 10.11 -7.25 -8.44
CA SER A 117 9.70 -5.85 -8.56
C SER A 117 8.20 -5.75 -8.25
N PRO A 118 7.81 -5.88 -6.98
CA PRO A 118 6.39 -5.85 -6.61
C PRO A 118 5.80 -4.44 -6.78
N TYR A 119 4.58 -4.39 -7.32
CA TYR A 119 3.83 -3.15 -7.54
C TYR A 119 2.50 -3.17 -6.80
N GLY A 120 1.44 -3.59 -7.50
CA GLY A 120 0.10 -3.63 -6.96
C GLY A 120 -0.07 -4.75 -5.95
N ILE A 121 -0.89 -4.50 -4.95
CA ILE A 121 -1.28 -5.49 -3.94
C ILE A 121 -2.77 -5.40 -3.68
N THR A 122 -3.42 -6.55 -3.59
CA THR A 122 -4.82 -6.67 -3.20
C THR A 122 -5.04 -7.97 -2.46
N PHE A 123 -6.23 -8.19 -1.97
CA PHE A 123 -6.61 -9.44 -1.32
C PHE A 123 -8.08 -9.77 -1.56
N TYR A 124 -8.43 -11.02 -1.33
CA TYR A 124 -9.81 -11.43 -1.09
C TYR A 124 -9.91 -12.28 0.17
N LYS A 125 -11.02 -12.14 0.87
CA LYS A 125 -11.32 -12.89 2.09
C LYS A 125 -11.74 -14.31 1.72
N ARG A 126 -11.20 -15.32 2.39
CA ARG A 126 -11.60 -16.73 2.27
C ARG A 126 -12.53 -17.12 3.40
N ASP A 127 -12.17 -16.73 4.63
CA ASP A 127 -12.98 -16.91 5.84
C ASP A 127 -12.65 -15.79 6.85
N ASP A 128 -13.07 -15.91 8.11
CA ASP A 128 -12.93 -14.82 9.08
C ASP A 128 -11.49 -14.50 9.46
N LYS A 129 -10.57 -15.44 9.33
CA LYS A 129 -9.15 -15.26 9.66
C LYS A 129 -8.23 -15.45 8.46
N SER A 130 -8.72 -15.96 7.33
CA SER A 130 -7.88 -16.33 6.18
C SER A 130 -8.17 -15.46 4.97
N TYR A 131 -7.11 -15.02 4.33
CA TYR A 131 -7.12 -14.13 3.16
C TYR A 131 -6.17 -14.68 2.10
N LYS A 132 -6.50 -14.45 0.83
CA LYS A 132 -5.56 -14.65 -0.26
C LYS A 132 -5.02 -13.29 -0.66
N VAL A 133 -3.74 -13.05 -0.43
CA VAL A 133 -3.04 -11.84 -0.87
C VAL A 133 -2.48 -12.06 -2.26
N LEU A 134 -2.68 -11.08 -3.14
CA LEU A 134 -2.19 -11.09 -4.52
C LEU A 134 -1.28 -9.90 -4.75
N VAL A 135 -0.13 -10.13 -5.38
CA VAL A 135 0.84 -9.11 -5.71
C VAL A 135 1.19 -9.20 -7.19
N THR A 136 1.09 -8.09 -7.90
CA THR A 136 1.65 -7.99 -9.25
C THR A 136 3.16 -7.80 -9.14
N ASP A 137 3.92 -8.64 -9.82
CA ASP A 137 5.38 -8.66 -9.78
C ASP A 137 5.93 -8.54 -11.20
N SER A 138 6.56 -7.42 -11.49
CA SER A 138 7.16 -7.15 -12.80
C SER A 138 8.61 -7.62 -12.83
N TYR A 139 8.99 -8.28 -13.90
CA TYR A 139 10.34 -8.86 -13.99
C TYR A 139 11.39 -7.84 -14.44
N GLU A 140 11.06 -7.04 -15.44
CA GLU A 140 11.94 -6.02 -16.01
C GLU A 140 11.09 -4.98 -16.73
N TYR A 141 11.43 -3.71 -16.59
CA TYR A 141 10.77 -2.58 -17.23
C TYR A 141 10.62 -2.74 -18.77
N ASN A 142 11.47 -3.53 -19.40
CA ASN A 142 11.52 -3.74 -20.85
C ASN A 142 11.07 -5.15 -21.31
N ASN A 143 10.58 -6.01 -20.43
CA ASN A 143 10.19 -7.37 -20.79
C ASN A 143 8.84 -7.79 -20.16
N PRO A 144 7.71 -7.26 -20.68
CA PRO A 144 6.38 -7.51 -20.15
C PRO A 144 5.93 -8.98 -20.17
N ARG A 145 6.62 -9.84 -20.92
CA ARG A 145 6.29 -11.28 -21.00
C ARG A 145 6.65 -12.08 -19.73
N LYS A 146 7.28 -11.44 -18.76
CA LYS A 146 7.68 -12.08 -17.50
C LYS A 146 6.94 -11.52 -16.28
N ASP A 147 6.00 -10.63 -16.51
CA ASP A 147 5.12 -10.15 -15.45
C ASP A 147 4.23 -11.30 -14.97
N ARG A 148 4.02 -11.35 -13.68
CA ARG A 148 3.28 -12.42 -13.03
C ARG A 148 2.47 -11.90 -11.86
N ILE A 149 1.50 -12.68 -11.44
CA ILE A 149 0.79 -12.47 -10.19
C ILE A 149 1.21 -13.56 -9.24
N LEU A 150 1.76 -13.17 -8.10
CA LEU A 150 2.06 -14.07 -7.01
C LEU A 150 0.96 -13.99 -5.96
N SER A 151 0.69 -15.09 -5.30
CA SER A 151 -0.31 -15.15 -4.25
C SER A 151 0.15 -15.96 -3.05
N TRP A 152 -0.29 -15.54 -1.87
CA TRP A 152 -0.04 -16.18 -0.58
C TRP A 152 -1.33 -16.32 0.21
N ASP A 153 -1.42 -17.38 0.99
CA ASP A 153 -2.42 -17.47 2.05
C ASP A 153 -1.91 -16.66 3.24
N PHE A 154 -2.68 -15.68 3.66
CA PHE A 154 -2.40 -14.83 4.82
C PHE A 154 -3.43 -15.14 5.90
N THR A 155 -2.96 -15.57 7.06
CA THR A 155 -3.83 -15.95 8.19
C THR A 155 -3.60 -15.03 9.36
N ILE A 156 -4.70 -14.52 9.94
CA ILE A 156 -4.67 -13.74 11.18
C ILE A 156 -4.59 -14.70 12.34
N GLU A 157 -3.57 -14.54 13.17
CA GLU A 157 -3.33 -15.31 14.37
C GLU A 157 -3.47 -14.45 15.63
N ASP A 158 -3.57 -15.07 16.79
CA ASP A 158 -3.62 -14.38 18.06
C ASP A 158 -2.27 -13.69 18.31
N GLY A 159 -2.26 -12.35 18.16
CA GLY A 159 -1.06 -11.52 18.32
C GLY A 159 -0.20 -11.32 17.07
N GLY A 160 -0.64 -11.79 15.89
CA GLY A 160 0.17 -11.63 14.69
C GLY A 160 -0.47 -12.17 13.42
N PHE A 161 0.36 -12.68 12.54
CA PHE A 161 -0.04 -13.27 11.27
C PHE A 161 0.90 -14.40 10.88
N SER A 162 0.42 -15.29 10.03
CA SER A 162 1.26 -16.26 9.29
C SER A 162 1.00 -16.15 7.80
N VAL A 163 2.01 -16.57 7.03
CA VAL A 163 1.95 -16.55 5.56
C VAL A 163 2.32 -17.93 5.04
N GLY A 164 1.44 -18.50 4.24
CA GLY A 164 1.65 -19.79 3.58
C GLY A 164 2.62 -19.71 2.39
N PRO A 165 2.86 -20.83 1.72
CA PRO A 165 3.73 -20.87 0.55
C PRO A 165 3.17 -20.04 -0.61
N VAL A 166 4.08 -19.56 -1.47
CA VAL A 166 3.74 -18.80 -2.68
C VAL A 166 3.08 -19.70 -3.73
N SER A 167 2.14 -19.13 -4.47
CA SER A 167 1.60 -19.69 -5.69
C SER A 167 1.68 -18.66 -6.82
N ILE A 168 1.95 -19.11 -8.03
CA ILE A 168 1.92 -18.28 -9.25
C ILE A 168 0.55 -18.52 -9.92
N LEU A 169 -0.14 -17.43 -10.26
CA LEU A 169 -1.42 -17.44 -10.97
C LEU A 169 -1.22 -17.33 -12.48
#